data_3b9e31f65fe6dcdfdd0b1b0c061e57f6
#
_entry.id   3b9e31f65fe6dcdfdd0b1b0c061e57f6
#
_cell.length_a   1.000
_cell.length_b   1.000
_cell.length_c   1.000
_cell.angle_alpha   90.00
_cell.angle_beta   90.00
_cell.angle_gamma   90.00
#
_symmetry.space_group_name_H-M   'P 1'
#
loop_
_entity.id
_entity.type
_entity.pdbx_description
1 polymer ?
#
loop_
_entity_poly.entity_id
_entity_poly.type
_entity_poly.pdbx_seq_one_letter_code
_entity_poly.pdbx_strand_id
1 'polypeptide(L)' 'MPFRNALFVGLCLAVFVPAVPASAEDAIKVKASDKAACMPDAIRLCRDALPNVRNVLTCFSQNRTKISARCNTVLASYGL' A
#
# COMPACT_ATOMS: atom_id res chain seq x y z
N MET A 1 55.15 6.42 -7.52
CA MET A 1 54.59 6.30 -7.37
C MET A 1 53.61 6.25 -7.28
N PRO A 2 53.69 6.12 -7.37
CA PRO A 2 52.74 5.99 -7.20
C PRO A 2 51.72 5.94 -7.07
N PHE A 3 51.35 5.91 -7.07
CA PHE A 3 50.48 5.76 -6.74
C PHE A 3 49.37 5.89 -6.77
N ARG A 4 49.37 5.93 -6.95
CA ARG A 4 48.62 6.03 -6.88
C ARG A 4 47.63 5.98 -6.88
N ASN A 5 47.42 5.84 -6.95
CA ASN A 5 46.61 5.76 -6.78
C ASN A 5 45.59 5.74 -6.77
N ALA A 6 45.55 5.71 -6.72
CA ALA A 6 44.70 5.67 -6.52
C ALA A 6 43.69 5.68 -6.57
N LEU A 7 43.50 5.65 -6.54
CA LEU A 7 42.66 5.67 -6.38
C LEU A 7 41.59 5.49 -6.37
N PHE A 8 41.36 5.42 -6.29
CA PHE A 8 40.39 5.16 -6.04
C PHE A 8 39.40 5.31 -5.98
N VAL A 9 39.48 5.39 -6.03
CA VAL A 9 38.76 5.51 -5.80
C VAL A 9 37.81 5.49 -5.84
N GLY A 10 37.37 5.34 -5.80
CA GLY A 10 36.37 5.23 -5.71
C GLY A 10 35.49 5.13 -5.63
N LEU A 11 35.18 5.06 -5.46
CA LEU A 11 34.35 4.88 -5.17
C LEU A 11 33.35 5.04 -5.08
N CYS A 12 32.94 5.12 -5.03
CA CYS A 12 32.08 5.31 -4.86
C CYS A 12 31.19 5.09 -4.84
N LEU A 13 30.85 4.93 -4.69
CA LEU A 13 30.02 4.70 -4.45
C LEU A 13 28.94 4.84 -4.59
N ALA A 14 28.57 4.72 -4.81
CA ALA A 14 27.59 4.89 -5.11
C ALA A 14 26.61 4.49 -4.51
N VAL A 15 26.07 4.73 -4.25
CA VAL A 15 25.23 4.44 -3.52
C VAL A 15 24.15 4.82 -3.95
N PHE A 16 23.34 4.51 -3.97
CA PHE A 16 22.30 4.95 -4.33
C PHE A 16 21.32 4.42 -3.59
N VAL A 17 20.35 4.99 -3.41
CA VAL A 17 19.42 4.65 -2.69
C VAL A 17 18.32 4.38 -3.43
N PRO A 18 17.65 3.38 -3.27
CA PRO A 18 16.54 3.06 -4.04
C PRO A 18 15.45 3.95 -3.71
N ALA A 19 14.74 4.25 -4.65
CA ALA A 19 13.61 5.04 -4.46
C ALA A 19 12.60 4.27 -3.74
N VAL A 20 12.01 4.82 -2.80
CA VAL A 20 11.06 4.18 -2.07
C VAL A 20 9.73 4.60 -2.47
N PRO A 21 8.76 3.77 -2.52
CA PRO A 21 7.42 4.14 -2.91
C PRO A 21 6.91 5.21 -2.01
N ALA A 22 6.33 6.12 -2.58
CA ALA A 22 5.88 7.24 -1.87
C ALA A 22 4.77 6.93 -0.94
N SER A 23 3.95 5.97 -1.26
CA SER A 23 2.77 5.78 -0.50
C SER A 23 2.48 4.32 -0.37
N ALA A 24 2.10 3.91 0.79
CA ALA A 24 1.73 2.54 1.01
C ALA A 24 0.47 2.19 0.26
N GLU A 25 -0.35 3.17 -0.02
CA GLU A 25 -1.55 2.91 -0.77
C GLU A 25 -1.25 2.46 -2.17
N ASP A 26 -0.13 2.91 -2.70
CA ASP A 26 0.23 2.52 -4.04
C ASP A 26 0.64 1.07 -4.12
N ALA A 27 0.94 0.46 -3.00
CA ALA A 27 1.31 -0.94 -3.00
C ALA A 27 0.09 -1.82 -3.06
N ILE A 28 -1.09 -1.28 -2.80
CA ILE A 28 -2.31 -2.04 -2.81
C ILE A 28 -3.09 -1.64 -4.03
N LYS A 29 -3.11 -2.52 -5.02
CA LYS A 29 -3.82 -2.22 -6.24
C LYS A 29 -5.20 -2.84 -6.19
N VAL A 30 -6.19 -2.00 -6.13
CA VAL A 30 -7.56 -2.46 -6.04
C VAL A 30 -8.27 -2.18 -7.35
N LYS A 31 -8.86 -3.19 -7.92
CA LYS A 31 -9.61 -3.01 -9.17
C LYS A 31 -10.82 -2.13 -8.93
N ALA A 32 -11.22 -1.43 -9.98
CA ALA A 32 -12.36 -0.54 -9.87
C ALA A 32 -13.63 -1.29 -9.47
N SER A 33 -13.82 -2.50 -9.99
CA SER A 33 -15.01 -3.27 -9.65
C SER A 33 -15.00 -3.70 -8.20
N ASP A 34 -13.82 -4.02 -7.65
CA ASP A 34 -13.70 -4.42 -6.27
C ASP A 34 -13.92 -3.23 -5.36
N LYS A 35 -13.41 -2.09 -5.78
CA LYS A 35 -13.62 -0.86 -5.04
C LYS A 35 -15.11 -0.55 -4.96
N ALA A 36 -15.81 -0.71 -6.08
CA ALA A 36 -17.24 -0.46 -6.11
C ALA A 36 -17.99 -1.43 -5.20
N ALA A 37 -17.51 -2.65 -5.07
CA ALA A 37 -18.17 -3.63 -4.21
C ALA A 37 -18.04 -3.27 -2.74
N CYS A 38 -16.95 -2.63 -2.35
CA CYS A 38 -16.72 -2.28 -0.96
C CYS A 38 -17.05 -0.84 -0.60
N MET A 39 -17.26 0.00 -1.58
CA MET A 39 -17.49 1.42 -1.32
C MET A 39 -18.71 1.67 -0.42
N PRO A 40 -19.85 0.98 -0.63
CA PRO A 40 -20.97 1.22 0.27
C PRO A 40 -20.63 0.92 1.73
N ASP A 41 -19.84 -0.11 1.96
CA ASP A 41 -19.45 -0.44 3.32
C ASP A 41 -18.47 0.59 3.86
N ALA A 42 -17.58 1.07 3.01
CA ALA A 42 -16.63 2.09 3.44
C ALA A 42 -17.35 3.36 3.84
N ILE A 43 -18.33 3.76 3.06
CA ILE A 43 -19.10 4.96 3.37
C ILE A 43 -19.90 4.77 4.66
N ARG A 44 -20.46 3.59 4.82
CA ARG A 44 -21.32 3.33 5.96
C ARG A 44 -20.53 3.13 7.25
N LEU A 45 -19.41 2.46 7.18
CA LEU A 45 -18.67 2.08 8.38
C LEU A 45 -17.37 2.85 8.59
N CYS A 46 -16.78 3.32 7.51
CA CYS A 46 -15.41 3.84 7.56
C CYS A 46 -15.29 5.20 6.89
N ARG A 47 -16.33 5.97 6.96
CA ARG A 47 -16.34 7.26 6.27
C ARG A 47 -15.13 8.12 6.61
N ASP A 48 -14.74 8.12 7.88
CA ASP A 48 -13.63 8.97 8.30
C ASP A 48 -12.30 8.52 7.74
N ALA A 49 -12.23 7.29 7.26
CA ALA A 49 -10.99 6.78 6.70
C ALA A 49 -10.84 7.13 5.22
N LEU A 50 -11.94 7.49 4.57
CA LEU A 50 -11.90 7.80 3.15
C LEU A 50 -11.14 9.10 2.91
N PRO A 51 -10.42 9.17 1.82
CA PRO A 51 -10.27 8.18 0.76
C PRO A 51 -9.03 7.30 0.92
N ASN A 52 -8.47 7.23 2.11
CA ASN A 52 -7.22 6.51 2.32
C ASN A 52 -7.47 5.01 2.40
N VAL A 53 -7.02 4.28 1.37
CA VAL A 53 -7.27 2.85 1.25
C VAL A 53 -6.74 2.08 2.45
N ARG A 54 -5.55 2.41 2.91
CA ARG A 54 -4.96 1.71 4.03
C ARG A 54 -5.82 1.88 5.28
N ASN A 55 -6.28 3.09 5.53
CA ASN A 55 -7.10 3.33 6.70
C ASN A 55 -8.46 2.66 6.57
N VAL A 56 -8.99 2.59 5.36
CA VAL A 56 -10.24 1.88 5.15
C VAL A 56 -10.07 0.40 5.45
N LEU A 57 -8.96 -0.18 5.02
CA LEU A 57 -8.72 -1.59 5.29
C LEU A 57 -8.56 -1.87 6.78
N THR A 58 -7.92 -0.96 7.50
CA THR A 58 -7.81 -1.09 8.94
C THR A 58 -9.19 -1.03 9.58
N CYS A 59 -10.01 -0.08 9.12
CA CYS A 59 -11.36 0.05 9.61
C CYS A 59 -12.17 -1.22 9.32
N PHE A 60 -12.03 -1.76 8.12
CA PHE A 60 -12.73 -2.98 7.76
C PHE A 60 -12.33 -4.14 8.68
N SER A 61 -11.06 -4.24 9.01
CA SER A 61 -10.63 -5.33 9.87
C SER A 61 -11.24 -5.21 11.27
N GLN A 62 -11.53 -4.00 11.68
CA GLN A 62 -12.16 -3.77 12.98
C GLN A 62 -13.67 -3.93 12.93
N ASN A 63 -14.24 -3.99 11.74
CA ASN A 63 -15.67 -4.11 11.56
C ASN A 63 -16.06 -5.30 10.69
N ARG A 64 -15.23 -6.32 10.76
CA ARG A 64 -15.36 -7.46 9.87
C ARG A 64 -16.76 -8.06 9.84
N THR A 65 -17.40 -8.13 10.97
CA THR A 65 -18.72 -8.76 11.04
C THR A 65 -19.81 -7.87 10.45
N LYS A 66 -19.51 -6.59 10.24
CA LYS A 66 -20.51 -5.67 9.72
C LYS A 66 -20.35 -5.41 8.23
N ILE A 67 -19.34 -5.99 7.64
CA ILE A 67 -19.07 -5.81 6.22
C ILE A 67 -19.94 -6.75 5.43
N SER A 68 -20.44 -6.29 4.28
CA SER A 68 -21.30 -7.12 3.44
C SER A 68 -20.54 -8.35 2.94
N ALA A 69 -21.26 -9.40 2.63
CA ALA A 69 -20.66 -10.61 2.11
C ALA A 69 -19.90 -10.33 0.82
N ARG A 70 -20.43 -9.44 0.02
CA ARG A 70 -19.80 -9.10 -1.23
C ARG A 70 -18.45 -8.46 -1.03
N CYS A 71 -18.37 -7.51 -0.12
CA CYS A 71 -17.09 -6.87 0.17
C CYS A 71 -16.14 -7.85 0.87
N ASN A 72 -16.65 -8.71 1.73
CA ASN A 72 -15.80 -9.70 2.37
C ASN A 72 -15.17 -10.64 1.34
N THR A 73 -15.91 -11.02 0.32
CA THR A 73 -15.38 -11.84 -0.74
C THR A 73 -14.23 -11.12 -1.45
N VAL A 74 -14.41 -9.83 -1.70
CA VAL A 74 -13.36 -9.04 -2.32
C VAL A 74 -12.13 -9.01 -1.42
N LEU A 75 -12.31 -8.75 -0.14
CA LEU A 75 -11.18 -8.68 0.78
C LEU A 75 -10.44 -10.01 0.81
N ALA A 76 -11.16 -11.11 0.82
CA ALA A 76 -10.53 -12.41 0.83
C ALA A 76 -9.68 -12.63 -0.42
N SER A 77 -10.10 -12.11 -1.55
CA SER A 77 -9.35 -12.28 -2.77
C SER A 77 -8.02 -11.53 -2.74
N TYR A 78 -7.86 -10.61 -1.82
CA TYR A 78 -6.61 -9.90 -1.64
C TYR A 78 -5.85 -10.42 -0.42
N GLY A 79 -6.29 -11.52 0.16
CA GLY A 79 -5.61 -12.07 1.33
C GLY A 79 -5.94 -11.35 2.61
N LEU A 80 -7.00 -10.61 2.62
CA LEU A 80 -7.41 -9.83 3.79
C LEU A 80 -8.66 -10.44 4.49
#